data_81bf583f3fe1c2162fd7160d7eb883bc
#
_entry.id   81bf583f3fe1c2162fd7160d7eb883bc
#
_cell.length_a   1.000
_cell.length_b   1.000
_cell.length_c   1.000
_cell.angle_alpha   90.00
_cell.angle_beta   90.00
_cell.angle_gamma   90.00
#
_symmetry.space_group_name_H-M   'P 1'
#
loop_
_entity.id
_entity.type
_entity.pdbx_description
1 polymer ?
#
loop_
_entity_poly.entity_id
_entity_poly.type
_entity_poly.pdbx_seq_one_letter_code
_entity_poly.pdbx_strand_id
1 'polypeptide(L)'
;AKRKYGCELCGKADCYKNDIARACVMDLRKYGVGTSHIVYGGDRLGIYFLETGAVARASKVVYDRAHSAISEIQPGMVNWEEVFKDASWFHWTGITPAISQGAADACLEAIQVANRMGIPVSCDLNYRKNLWKYGKTASEVMPELVAGCDVILGNEEDAEKVFGIKPEGFDVTATNGEVNAAEFESVCTQLMAKFPRAKKVIITLRGAINANHNTWSGVLYANGKLYQSRRYDITHIVDRVGGGDSFMGGLIYGLLTYTTDDQKALDFAVAASCLKHTIYGDFNQVTVEEVEKLMSGDASGRVSR
;
A
#
# COMPACT_ATOMS: atom_id res chain seq x y z
N ALA A 1 0.77 17.53 22.55
CA ALA A 1 -0.43 16.72 22.25
C ALA A 1 0.05 15.46 21.53
N LYS A 2 -0.08 14.28 22.17
CA LYS A 2 0.18 12.99 21.52
C LYS A 2 -0.89 12.78 20.46
N ARG A 3 -0.56 13.03 19.17
CA ARG A 3 -1.37 12.55 18.08
C ARG A 3 -1.30 11.01 18.13
N LYS A 4 -2.40 10.36 18.45
CA LYS A 4 -2.53 8.92 18.28
C LYS A 4 -2.65 8.68 16.77
N TYR A 5 -1.63 8.12 16.16
CA TYR A 5 -1.74 7.56 14.82
C TYR A 5 -2.52 6.26 14.96
N GLY A 6 -3.83 6.31 14.77
CA GLY A 6 -4.69 5.14 14.69
C GLY A 6 -4.94 4.82 13.22
N CYS A 7 -4.60 3.63 12.77
CA CYS A 7 -5.13 3.09 11.52
C CYS A 7 -6.46 2.43 11.86
N GLU A 8 -7.55 2.87 11.24
CA GLU A 8 -8.84 2.23 11.37
C GLU A 8 -9.11 1.40 10.11
N LEU A 9 -9.41 0.13 10.31
CA LEU A 9 -9.80 -0.78 9.24
C LEU A 9 -11.32 -0.84 9.17
N CYS A 10 -11.85 -0.43 8.00
CA CYS A 10 -13.22 -0.72 7.62
C CYS A 10 -13.24 -2.04 6.85
N GLY A 11 -13.81 -3.05 7.44
CA GLY A 11 -13.99 -4.35 6.83
C GLY A 11 -15.19 -5.07 7.42
N LYS A 12 -15.89 -5.82 6.59
CA LYS A 12 -16.95 -6.70 7.07
C LYS A 12 -16.34 -7.99 7.58
N ALA A 13 -16.50 -8.31 8.86
CA ALA A 13 -16.09 -9.56 9.48
C ALA A 13 -17.20 -10.10 10.37
N ASP A 14 -17.46 -11.39 10.33
CA ASP A 14 -18.39 -12.02 11.27
C ASP A 14 -17.68 -12.38 12.58
N CYS A 15 -17.47 -11.37 13.45
CA CYS A 15 -16.74 -11.56 14.71
C CYS A 15 -17.57 -12.10 15.86
N TYR A 16 -18.89 -12.12 15.75
CA TYR A 16 -19.72 -12.62 16.85
C TYR A 16 -19.90 -14.14 16.87
N LYS A 17 -19.67 -14.79 15.74
CA LYS A 17 -19.89 -16.23 15.59
C LYS A 17 -18.65 -17.05 15.32
N ASN A 18 -17.48 -16.39 15.12
CA ASN A 18 -16.28 -17.06 14.68
C ASN A 18 -15.05 -16.57 15.48
N ASP A 19 -14.45 -17.48 16.23
CA ASP A 19 -13.26 -17.18 17.06
C ASP A 19 -12.05 -16.75 16.24
N ILE A 20 -11.94 -17.15 14.97
CA ILE A 20 -10.86 -16.73 14.06
C ILE A 20 -10.99 -15.23 13.76
N ALA A 21 -12.19 -14.76 13.43
CA ALA A 21 -12.42 -13.34 13.18
C ALA A 21 -12.22 -12.51 14.46
N ARG A 22 -12.62 -13.04 15.61
CA ARG A 22 -12.35 -12.42 16.93
C ARG A 22 -10.85 -12.31 17.19
N ALA A 23 -10.07 -13.36 16.91
CA ALA A 23 -8.62 -13.35 17.04
C ALA A 23 -7.97 -12.30 16.12
N CYS A 24 -8.47 -12.15 14.88
CA CYS A 24 -8.02 -11.13 13.94
C CYS A 24 -8.21 -9.70 14.52
N VAL A 25 -9.38 -9.40 15.08
CA VAL A 25 -9.64 -8.08 15.71
C VAL A 25 -8.75 -7.86 16.93
N MET A 26 -8.52 -8.90 17.73
CA MET A 26 -7.62 -8.80 18.90
C MET A 26 -6.18 -8.52 18.45
N ASP A 27 -5.73 -9.13 17.37
CA ASP A 27 -4.39 -8.90 16.84
C ASP A 27 -4.21 -7.46 16.31
N LEU A 28 -5.21 -6.91 15.61
CA LEU A 28 -5.24 -5.49 15.23
C LEU A 28 -5.12 -4.56 16.45
N ARG A 29 -5.91 -4.82 17.50
CA ARG A 29 -5.89 -4.02 18.73
C ARG A 29 -4.56 -4.08 19.46
N LYS A 30 -3.86 -5.19 19.41
CA LYS A 30 -2.52 -5.36 19.98
C LYS A 30 -1.53 -4.33 19.44
N TYR A 31 -1.68 -3.93 18.17
CA TYR A 31 -0.86 -2.91 17.52
C TYR A 31 -1.45 -1.49 17.59
N GLY A 32 -2.50 -1.29 18.38
CA GLY A 32 -3.14 0.02 18.58
C GLY A 32 -4.03 0.47 17.43
N VAL A 33 -4.42 -0.44 16.54
CA VAL A 33 -5.36 -0.15 15.45
C VAL A 33 -6.75 0.02 16.04
N GLY A 34 -7.45 1.10 15.66
CA GLY A 34 -8.87 1.33 15.99
C GLY A 34 -9.75 0.31 15.28
N THR A 35 -10.67 -0.31 16.02
CA THR A 35 -11.56 -1.35 15.50
C THR A 35 -13.04 -1.05 15.71
N SER A 36 -13.36 0.19 16.08
CA SER A 36 -14.74 0.63 16.37
C SER A 36 -15.63 0.66 15.14
N HIS A 37 -15.06 0.85 13.97
CA HIS A 37 -15.77 0.96 12.70
C HIS A 37 -15.74 -0.33 11.85
N ILE A 38 -15.32 -1.45 12.43
CA ILE A 38 -15.44 -2.75 11.75
C ILE A 38 -16.91 -3.12 11.68
N VAL A 39 -17.43 -3.30 10.47
CA VAL A 39 -18.78 -3.79 10.23
C VAL A 39 -18.76 -5.31 10.22
N TYR A 40 -19.60 -5.91 11.05
CA TYR A 40 -19.71 -7.36 11.19
C TYR A 40 -20.82 -7.91 10.30
N GLY A 41 -20.59 -9.02 9.64
CA GLY A 41 -21.58 -9.71 8.79
C GLY A 41 -20.93 -10.70 7.84
N GLY A 42 -21.77 -11.41 7.02
CA GLY A 42 -21.32 -12.50 6.18
C GLY A 42 -21.02 -13.78 6.96
N ASP A 43 -20.68 -14.85 6.26
CA ASP A 43 -20.56 -16.17 6.86
C ASP A 43 -19.11 -16.57 7.17
N ARG A 44 -18.12 -15.92 6.53
CA ARG A 44 -16.71 -16.28 6.71
C ARG A 44 -15.76 -15.10 6.53
N LEU A 45 -14.62 -15.18 7.22
CA LEU A 45 -13.47 -14.31 7.01
C LEU A 45 -12.73 -14.75 5.72
N GLY A 46 -12.35 -13.79 4.89
CA GLY A 46 -11.44 -14.05 3.77
C GLY A 46 -10.01 -14.29 4.27
N ILE A 47 -9.34 -15.30 3.76
CA ILE A 47 -7.98 -15.65 4.14
C ILE A 47 -7.09 -15.82 2.91
N TYR A 48 -5.79 -15.84 3.12
CA TYR A 48 -4.83 -16.31 2.13
C TYR A 48 -3.75 -17.14 2.83
N PHE A 49 -3.13 -18.02 2.05
CA PHE A 49 -2.01 -18.83 2.50
C PHE A 49 -0.76 -18.39 1.76
N LEU A 50 0.31 -18.14 2.51
CA LEU A 50 1.62 -17.85 1.95
C LEU A 50 2.54 -19.04 2.16
N GLU A 51 3.02 -19.63 1.07
CA GLU A 51 4.17 -20.51 1.08
C GLU A 51 5.44 -19.67 0.85
N THR A 52 6.29 -19.59 1.86
CA THR A 52 7.52 -18.81 1.78
C THR A 52 8.54 -19.50 0.90
N GLY A 53 9.04 -18.80 -0.09
CA GLY A 53 10.14 -19.24 -0.95
C GLY A 53 11.50 -19.07 -0.28
N ALA A 54 12.50 -19.70 -0.86
CA ALA A 54 13.89 -19.56 -0.45
C ALA A 54 14.84 -19.72 -1.65
N VAL A 55 15.86 -18.89 -1.72
CA VAL A 55 16.87 -18.89 -2.79
C VAL A 55 16.20 -18.85 -4.18
N ALA A 56 16.28 -19.90 -4.96
CA ALA A 56 15.70 -20.00 -6.32
C ALA A 56 14.21 -20.37 -6.32
N ARG A 57 13.63 -20.80 -5.19
CA ARG A 57 12.23 -21.17 -5.08
C ARG A 57 11.39 -19.95 -4.73
N ALA A 58 10.51 -19.54 -5.65
CA ALA A 58 9.62 -18.41 -5.42
C ALA A 58 8.59 -18.68 -4.32
N SER A 59 8.18 -17.61 -3.62
CA SER A 59 7.01 -17.65 -2.73
C SER A 59 5.73 -17.84 -3.55
N LYS A 60 4.74 -18.53 -2.95
CA LYS A 60 3.44 -18.77 -3.57
C LYS A 60 2.32 -18.30 -2.65
N VAL A 61 1.35 -17.57 -3.21
CA VAL A 61 0.15 -17.15 -2.48
C VAL A 61 -1.06 -17.87 -3.03
N VAL A 62 -1.88 -18.42 -2.14
CA VAL A 62 -3.18 -19.00 -2.46
C VAL A 62 -4.24 -18.16 -1.75
N TYR A 63 -5.12 -17.52 -2.54
CA TYR A 63 -6.22 -16.72 -2.02
C TYR A 63 -7.46 -17.58 -1.81
N ASP A 64 -8.07 -17.45 -0.64
CA ASP A 64 -9.37 -18.02 -0.29
C ASP A 64 -10.28 -16.90 0.22
N ARG A 65 -10.76 -16.06 -0.72
CA ARG A 65 -11.56 -14.85 -0.45
C ARG A 65 -12.96 -14.89 -1.03
N ALA A 66 -13.30 -15.90 -1.82
CA ALA A 66 -14.65 -16.04 -2.38
C ALA A 66 -15.68 -16.20 -1.25
N HIS A 67 -16.84 -15.57 -1.40
CA HIS A 67 -17.93 -15.62 -0.40
C HIS A 67 -17.49 -15.21 1.02
N SER A 68 -16.46 -14.38 1.12
CA SER A 68 -16.04 -13.81 2.39
C SER A 68 -16.84 -12.55 2.71
N ALA A 69 -16.90 -12.18 3.99
CA ALA A 69 -17.64 -11.00 4.44
C ALA A 69 -17.26 -9.71 3.68
N ILE A 70 -15.95 -9.52 3.37
CA ILE A 70 -15.51 -8.37 2.58
C ILE A 70 -15.96 -8.44 1.12
N SER A 71 -16.13 -9.64 0.55
CA SER A 71 -16.63 -9.78 -0.83
C SER A 71 -18.12 -9.47 -0.98
N GLU A 72 -18.85 -9.43 0.12
CA GLU A 72 -20.29 -9.15 0.21
C GLU A 72 -20.61 -7.72 0.65
N ILE A 73 -19.59 -6.89 0.90
CA ILE A 73 -19.80 -5.48 1.26
C ILE A 73 -20.54 -4.74 0.14
N GLN A 74 -21.43 -3.83 0.54
CA GLN A 74 -22.18 -2.98 -0.38
C GLN A 74 -22.09 -1.52 0.08
N PRO A 75 -22.29 -0.54 -0.81
CA PRO A 75 -22.49 0.85 -0.44
C PRO A 75 -23.55 1.01 0.65
N GLY A 76 -23.36 1.98 1.54
CA GLY A 76 -24.25 2.25 2.66
C GLY A 76 -24.08 1.32 3.87
N MET A 77 -23.24 0.27 3.79
CA MET A 77 -22.97 -0.59 4.96
C MET A 77 -22.02 0.04 5.96
N VAL A 78 -21.22 1.02 5.54
CA VAL A 78 -20.28 1.77 6.38
C VAL A 78 -20.74 3.23 6.47
N ASN A 79 -20.84 3.77 7.68
CA ASN A 79 -21.07 5.19 7.87
C ASN A 79 -19.72 5.95 7.72
N TRP A 80 -19.35 6.28 6.49
CA TRP A 80 -18.09 6.92 6.18
C TRP A 80 -17.92 8.31 6.82
N GLU A 81 -19.01 9.06 7.01
CA GLU A 81 -18.95 10.36 7.68
C GLU A 81 -18.53 10.23 9.13
N GLU A 82 -19.03 9.22 9.85
CA GLU A 82 -18.59 8.93 11.21
C GLU A 82 -17.16 8.38 11.26
N VAL A 83 -16.79 7.48 10.31
CA VAL A 83 -15.44 6.95 10.20
C VAL A 83 -14.40 8.06 9.97
N PHE A 84 -14.74 9.05 9.15
CA PHE A 84 -13.82 10.11 8.75
C PHE A 84 -13.86 11.36 9.63
N LYS A 85 -14.73 11.44 10.62
CA LYS A 85 -14.93 12.60 11.48
C LYS A 85 -13.65 13.20 12.06
N ASP A 86 -12.72 12.36 12.50
CA ASP A 86 -11.44 12.74 13.09
C ASP A 86 -10.25 12.27 12.24
N ALA A 87 -10.50 11.81 11.01
CA ALA A 87 -9.46 11.29 10.12
C ALA A 87 -8.65 12.42 9.49
N SER A 88 -7.33 12.27 9.46
CA SER A 88 -6.41 13.18 8.78
C SER A 88 -5.99 12.68 7.40
N TRP A 89 -6.32 11.42 7.06
CA TRP A 89 -5.92 10.78 5.82
C TRP A 89 -6.78 9.55 5.56
N PHE A 90 -7.14 9.31 4.32
CA PHE A 90 -7.77 8.07 3.88
C PHE A 90 -6.87 7.34 2.88
N HIS A 91 -6.62 6.07 3.13
CA HIS A 91 -5.86 5.21 2.21
C HIS A 91 -6.66 3.96 1.85
N TRP A 92 -6.63 3.60 0.56
CA TRP A 92 -7.21 2.37 0.06
C TRP A 92 -6.24 1.63 -0.86
N THR A 93 -6.46 0.33 -1.04
CA THR A 93 -5.65 -0.53 -1.91
C THR A 93 -6.47 -1.10 -3.05
N GLY A 94 -5.88 -1.24 -4.23
CA GLY A 94 -6.48 -1.83 -5.43
C GLY A 94 -6.88 -3.31 -5.28
N ILE A 95 -6.52 -3.94 -4.16
CA ILE A 95 -7.06 -5.26 -3.80
C ILE A 95 -8.55 -5.17 -3.47
N THR A 96 -9.00 -4.13 -2.78
CA THR A 96 -10.40 -3.97 -2.37
C THR A 96 -11.37 -4.00 -3.55
N PRO A 97 -11.24 -3.13 -4.57
CA PRO A 97 -12.14 -3.14 -5.73
C PRO A 97 -11.98 -4.39 -6.61
N ALA A 98 -10.88 -5.12 -6.48
CA ALA A 98 -10.63 -6.34 -7.24
C ALA A 98 -11.41 -7.56 -6.71
N ILE A 99 -12.02 -7.48 -5.52
CA ILE A 99 -12.68 -8.61 -4.86
C ILE A 99 -14.10 -8.81 -5.40
N SER A 100 -14.89 -7.74 -5.50
CA SER A 100 -16.29 -7.77 -5.98
C SER A 100 -16.74 -6.39 -6.45
N GLN A 101 -17.84 -6.33 -7.19
CA GLN A 101 -18.46 -5.07 -7.61
C GLN A 101 -18.89 -4.26 -6.38
N GLY A 102 -19.53 -4.87 -5.39
CA GLY A 102 -19.94 -4.18 -4.16
C GLY A 102 -18.76 -3.60 -3.39
N ALA A 103 -17.61 -4.28 -3.35
CA ALA A 103 -16.39 -3.75 -2.74
C ALA A 103 -15.81 -2.56 -3.53
N ALA A 104 -15.88 -2.58 -4.86
CA ALA A 104 -15.49 -1.46 -5.69
C ALA A 104 -16.39 -0.23 -5.45
N ASP A 105 -17.71 -0.45 -5.43
CA ASP A 105 -18.70 0.61 -5.21
C ASP A 105 -18.60 1.21 -3.80
N ALA A 106 -18.39 0.38 -2.77
CA ALA A 106 -18.16 0.86 -1.40
C ALA A 106 -16.83 1.63 -1.27
N CYS A 107 -15.80 1.24 -2.01
CA CYS A 107 -14.55 1.99 -2.08
C CYS A 107 -14.75 3.37 -2.73
N LEU A 108 -15.53 3.44 -3.82
CA LEU A 108 -15.87 4.69 -4.49
C LEU A 108 -16.67 5.62 -3.54
N GLU A 109 -17.66 5.07 -2.83
CA GLU A 109 -18.42 5.79 -1.81
C GLU A 109 -17.48 6.42 -0.75
N ALA A 110 -16.53 5.63 -0.21
CA ALA A 110 -15.54 6.12 0.75
C ALA A 110 -14.71 7.28 0.20
N ILE A 111 -14.20 7.14 -1.04
CA ILE A 111 -13.40 8.17 -1.72
C ILE A 111 -14.22 9.45 -1.88
N GLN A 112 -15.47 9.34 -2.30
CA GLN A 112 -16.35 10.48 -2.49
C GLN A 112 -16.66 11.21 -1.17
N VAL A 113 -16.89 10.46 -0.09
CA VAL A 113 -17.10 11.05 1.24
C VAL A 113 -15.83 11.73 1.76
N ALA A 114 -14.67 11.08 1.67
CA ALA A 114 -13.39 11.68 2.06
C ALA A 114 -13.13 12.99 1.31
N ASN A 115 -13.39 12.99 -0.02
CA ASN A 115 -13.24 14.18 -0.85
C ASN A 115 -14.19 15.34 -0.45
N ARG A 116 -15.46 15.03 -0.14
CA ARG A 116 -16.41 16.03 0.37
C ARG A 116 -15.99 16.62 1.71
N MET A 117 -15.37 15.80 2.56
CA MET A 117 -14.87 16.22 3.87
C MET A 117 -13.48 16.89 3.82
N GLY A 118 -12.87 17.00 2.63
CA GLY A 118 -11.55 17.62 2.46
C GLY A 118 -10.39 16.77 2.99
N ILE A 119 -10.58 15.47 3.16
CA ILE A 119 -9.56 14.53 3.63
C ILE A 119 -8.69 14.10 2.46
N PRO A 120 -7.36 14.18 2.56
CA PRO A 120 -6.46 13.64 1.55
C PRO A 120 -6.67 12.15 1.32
N VAL A 121 -6.73 11.74 0.05
CA VAL A 121 -6.94 10.35 -0.35
C VAL A 121 -5.71 9.81 -1.05
N SER A 122 -5.26 8.65 -0.64
CA SER A 122 -4.21 7.91 -1.35
C SER A 122 -4.64 6.51 -1.75
N CYS A 123 -4.04 5.99 -2.80
CA CYS A 123 -4.20 4.60 -3.20
C CYS A 123 -2.85 3.91 -3.43
N ASP A 124 -2.82 2.60 -3.16
CA ASP A 124 -1.85 1.68 -3.74
C ASP A 124 -2.54 0.92 -4.88
N LEU A 125 -2.06 1.07 -6.11
CA LEU A 125 -2.65 0.42 -7.29
C LEU A 125 -2.68 -1.09 -7.14
N ASN A 126 -1.65 -1.67 -6.57
CA ASN A 126 -1.57 -3.03 -6.03
C ASN A 126 -2.26 -4.09 -6.92
N TYR A 127 -1.99 -4.05 -8.23
CA TYR A 127 -2.62 -4.93 -9.20
C TYR A 127 -2.34 -6.40 -8.89
N ARG A 128 -3.40 -7.21 -8.90
CA ARG A 128 -3.32 -8.65 -8.70
C ARG A 128 -4.12 -9.37 -9.79
N LYS A 129 -3.43 -9.92 -10.79
CA LYS A 129 -4.01 -10.62 -11.94
C LYS A 129 -5.07 -11.66 -11.55
N ASN A 130 -4.92 -12.32 -10.40
CA ASN A 130 -5.76 -13.44 -10.00
C ASN A 130 -7.04 -13.03 -9.23
N LEU A 131 -7.28 -11.74 -8.98
CA LEU A 131 -8.45 -11.27 -8.23
C LEU A 131 -9.62 -10.94 -9.16
N TRP A 132 -9.58 -10.03 -10.03
CA TRP A 132 -10.63 -9.54 -10.95
C TRP A 132 -11.50 -10.63 -11.60
N LYS A 133 -12.40 -11.28 -10.80
CA LYS A 133 -13.17 -12.46 -11.23
C LYS A 133 -14.68 -12.25 -11.27
N TYR A 134 -15.16 -11.03 -11.11
CA TYR A 134 -16.59 -10.69 -11.09
C TYR A 134 -17.10 -10.05 -12.40
N GLY A 135 -16.40 -10.28 -13.52
CA GLY A 135 -16.81 -9.83 -14.84
C GLY A 135 -16.32 -8.43 -15.23
N LYS A 136 -15.50 -7.77 -14.39
CA LYS A 136 -14.85 -6.51 -14.67
C LYS A 136 -13.33 -6.64 -14.61
N THR A 137 -12.64 -5.80 -15.37
CA THR A 137 -11.17 -5.68 -15.36
C THR A 137 -10.71 -4.49 -14.52
N ALA A 138 -9.43 -4.51 -14.12
CA ALA A 138 -8.84 -3.35 -13.43
C ALA A 138 -8.92 -2.07 -14.27
N SER A 139 -8.71 -2.16 -15.58
CA SER A 139 -8.76 -1.02 -16.49
C SER A 139 -10.16 -0.40 -16.66
N GLU A 140 -11.21 -1.14 -16.35
CA GLU A 140 -12.59 -0.62 -16.37
C GLU A 140 -12.97 0.06 -15.05
N VAL A 141 -12.45 -0.41 -13.92
CA VAL A 141 -12.89 0.02 -12.59
C VAL A 141 -11.95 1.05 -11.96
N MET A 142 -10.64 0.81 -12.03
CA MET A 142 -9.65 1.63 -11.31
C MET A 142 -9.60 3.10 -11.74
N PRO A 143 -9.82 3.48 -13.02
CA PRO A 143 -9.74 4.90 -13.40
C PRO A 143 -10.68 5.80 -12.61
N GLU A 144 -11.92 5.38 -12.35
CA GLU A 144 -12.90 6.15 -11.59
C GLU A 144 -12.48 6.32 -10.13
N LEU A 145 -11.98 5.26 -9.51
CA LEU A 145 -11.50 5.28 -8.12
C LEU A 145 -10.25 6.16 -7.96
N VAL A 146 -9.28 6.01 -8.86
CA VAL A 146 -8.00 6.74 -8.79
C VAL A 146 -8.19 8.23 -9.10
N ALA A 147 -9.19 8.60 -9.90
CA ALA A 147 -9.51 10.00 -10.16
C ALA A 147 -9.84 10.81 -8.88
N GLY A 148 -10.23 10.13 -7.80
CA GLY A 148 -10.48 10.74 -6.49
C GLY A 148 -9.25 10.82 -5.57
N CYS A 149 -8.06 10.44 -6.02
CA CYS A 149 -6.86 10.35 -5.18
C CYS A 149 -5.96 11.59 -5.32
N ASP A 150 -5.42 12.05 -4.19
CA ASP A 150 -4.38 13.09 -4.13
C ASP A 150 -2.97 12.48 -4.26
N VAL A 151 -2.80 11.21 -3.88
CA VAL A 151 -1.52 10.48 -3.90
C VAL A 151 -1.73 9.10 -4.50
N ILE A 152 -0.94 8.76 -5.51
CA ILE A 152 -0.98 7.47 -6.20
C ILE A 152 0.33 6.74 -5.94
N LEU A 153 0.24 5.52 -5.41
CA LEU A 153 1.36 4.59 -5.25
C LEU A 153 1.15 3.40 -6.18
N GLY A 154 2.22 2.91 -6.76
CA GLY A 154 2.28 1.65 -7.47
C GLY A 154 3.69 1.10 -7.51
N ASN A 155 3.85 -0.09 -8.03
CA ASN A 155 5.14 -0.62 -8.41
C ASN A 155 5.45 -0.29 -9.88
N GLU A 156 6.60 -0.72 -10.37
CA GLU A 156 7.08 -0.48 -11.73
C GLU A 156 6.14 -0.99 -12.84
N GLU A 157 5.29 -1.98 -12.55
CA GLU A 157 4.38 -2.59 -13.53
C GLU A 157 2.93 -2.13 -13.42
N ASP A 158 2.52 -1.60 -12.26
CA ASP A 158 1.11 -1.34 -11.97
C ASP A 158 0.49 -0.32 -12.95
N ALA A 159 1.21 0.74 -13.31
CA ALA A 159 0.73 1.75 -14.25
C ALA A 159 0.43 1.15 -15.64
N GLU A 160 1.28 0.24 -16.10
CA GLU A 160 1.06 -0.47 -17.38
C GLU A 160 -0.13 -1.43 -17.27
N LYS A 161 -0.17 -2.26 -16.23
CA LYS A 161 -1.19 -3.32 -16.08
C LYS A 161 -2.59 -2.73 -15.88
N VAL A 162 -2.71 -1.60 -15.18
CA VAL A 162 -4.00 -0.99 -14.84
C VAL A 162 -4.44 0.03 -15.90
N PHE A 163 -3.53 0.86 -16.42
CA PHE A 163 -3.87 2.00 -17.28
C PHE A 163 -3.25 1.95 -18.67
N GLY A 164 -2.40 0.96 -18.96
CA GLY A 164 -1.66 0.87 -20.21
C GLY A 164 -0.55 1.94 -20.35
N ILE A 165 -0.17 2.61 -19.25
CA ILE A 165 0.85 3.65 -19.23
C ILE A 165 2.23 3.00 -19.14
N LYS A 166 3.07 3.31 -20.14
CA LYS A 166 4.45 2.81 -20.26
C LYS A 166 5.42 3.99 -20.29
N PRO A 167 6.70 3.76 -19.90
CA PRO A 167 7.74 4.73 -20.13
C PRO A 167 7.86 5.04 -21.64
N GLU A 168 7.92 6.31 -22.00
CA GLU A 168 8.14 6.71 -23.39
C GLU A 168 9.63 6.58 -23.76
N GLY A 169 9.91 5.95 -24.90
CA GLY A 169 11.27 5.85 -25.45
C GLY A 169 12.12 4.71 -24.89
N PHE A 170 11.52 3.67 -24.27
CA PHE A 170 12.25 2.63 -23.55
C PHE A 170 12.10 1.21 -24.11
N ASP A 171 13.25 0.52 -24.23
CA ASP A 171 13.33 -0.91 -24.53
C ASP A 171 13.66 -1.68 -23.22
N VAL A 172 12.66 -2.39 -22.68
CA VAL A 172 12.72 -3.13 -21.39
C VAL A 172 13.83 -4.18 -21.36
N THR A 173 14.41 -4.52 -22.52
CA THR A 173 15.43 -5.57 -22.65
C THR A 173 16.87 -5.11 -22.35
N ALA A 174 17.08 -3.81 -22.12
CA ALA A 174 18.44 -3.22 -22.09
C ALA A 174 18.99 -2.90 -20.68
N THR A 175 18.27 -3.15 -19.58
CA THR A 175 18.74 -2.75 -18.25
C THR A 175 19.30 -3.92 -17.44
N ASN A 176 20.58 -3.83 -17.11
CA ASN A 176 21.26 -4.63 -16.09
C ASN A 176 20.77 -4.30 -14.63
N GLY A 177 19.47 -4.04 -14.43
CA GLY A 177 18.92 -3.72 -13.09
C GLY A 177 19.25 -2.31 -12.57
N GLU A 178 19.81 -1.42 -13.40
CA GLU A 178 19.91 0.00 -13.07
C GLU A 178 18.62 0.72 -13.44
N VAL A 179 18.03 1.36 -12.45
CA VAL A 179 16.79 2.11 -12.56
C VAL A 179 17.10 3.46 -13.21
N ASN A 180 16.60 3.69 -14.42
CA ASN A 180 16.71 5.01 -15.05
C ASN A 180 15.59 5.94 -14.52
N ALA A 181 15.95 6.94 -13.73
CA ALA A 181 15.01 7.88 -13.12
C ALA A 181 14.12 8.60 -14.16
N ALA A 182 14.66 8.90 -15.37
CA ALA A 182 13.91 9.59 -16.42
C ALA A 182 12.70 8.78 -16.94
N GLU A 183 12.78 7.45 -16.92
CA GLU A 183 11.68 6.57 -17.33
C GLU A 183 10.49 6.66 -16.37
N PHE A 184 10.79 6.68 -15.09
CA PHE A 184 9.75 6.80 -14.06
C PHE A 184 9.14 8.20 -14.01
N GLU A 185 9.90 9.24 -14.36
CA GLU A 185 9.37 10.60 -14.53
C GLU A 185 8.30 10.63 -15.64
N SER A 186 8.56 9.97 -16.78
CA SER A 186 7.57 9.84 -17.86
C SER A 186 6.28 9.14 -17.38
N VAL A 187 6.38 8.03 -16.65
CA VAL A 187 5.22 7.33 -16.11
C VAL A 187 4.45 8.21 -15.11
N CYS A 188 5.15 8.89 -14.22
CA CYS A 188 4.54 9.78 -13.22
C CYS A 188 3.79 10.95 -13.87
N THR A 189 4.38 11.58 -14.87
CA THR A 189 3.77 12.70 -15.60
C THR A 189 2.54 12.27 -16.39
N GLN A 190 2.57 11.10 -17.03
CA GLN A 190 1.40 10.52 -17.70
C GLN A 190 0.28 10.21 -16.72
N LEU A 191 0.59 9.65 -15.54
CA LEU A 191 -0.39 9.40 -14.48
C LEU A 191 -1.03 10.70 -13.97
N MET A 192 -0.23 11.75 -13.72
CA MET A 192 -0.76 13.06 -13.29
C MET A 192 -1.59 13.74 -14.38
N ALA A 193 -1.21 13.58 -15.65
CA ALA A 193 -2.02 14.10 -16.78
C ALA A 193 -3.37 13.37 -16.88
N LYS A 194 -3.39 12.06 -16.64
CA LYS A 194 -4.61 11.25 -16.62
C LYS A 194 -5.48 11.53 -15.40
N PHE A 195 -4.88 11.80 -14.24
CA PHE A 195 -5.54 12.04 -12.96
C PHE A 195 -5.17 13.41 -12.38
N PRO A 196 -5.82 14.49 -12.83
CA PRO A 196 -5.43 15.88 -12.49
C PRO A 196 -5.55 16.22 -10.99
N ARG A 197 -6.28 15.42 -10.21
CA ARG A 197 -6.34 15.56 -8.75
C ARG A 197 -5.06 15.12 -8.06
N ALA A 198 -4.31 14.19 -8.65
CA ALA A 198 -3.10 13.65 -8.08
C ALA A 198 -2.03 14.75 -7.93
N LYS A 199 -1.55 14.94 -6.73
CA LYS A 199 -0.47 15.89 -6.37
C LYS A 199 0.87 15.20 -6.30
N LYS A 200 0.86 13.89 -6.04
CA LYS A 200 2.07 13.06 -5.90
C LYS A 200 1.84 11.69 -6.52
N VAL A 201 2.83 11.23 -7.26
CA VAL A 201 2.91 9.87 -7.78
C VAL A 201 4.17 9.23 -7.26
N ILE A 202 4.06 8.04 -6.71
CA ILE A 202 5.16 7.29 -6.12
C ILE A 202 5.26 5.93 -6.80
N ILE A 203 6.48 5.52 -7.12
CA ILE A 203 6.75 4.20 -7.69
C ILE A 203 7.80 3.51 -6.83
N THR A 204 7.44 2.35 -6.28
CA THR A 204 8.37 1.47 -5.58
C THR A 204 9.19 0.66 -6.58
N LEU A 205 10.48 0.53 -6.33
CA LEU A 205 11.44 -0.10 -7.22
C LEU A 205 12.12 -1.26 -6.50
N ARG A 206 11.86 -2.47 -7.01
CA ARG A 206 12.37 -3.69 -6.43
C ARG A 206 13.20 -4.49 -7.43
N GLY A 207 14.51 -4.59 -7.20
CA GLY A 207 15.35 -5.55 -7.89
C GLY A 207 15.30 -6.91 -7.19
N ALA A 208 14.66 -7.90 -7.81
CA ALA A 208 14.59 -9.26 -7.26
C ALA A 208 15.81 -10.08 -7.70
N ILE A 209 16.74 -10.32 -6.78
CA ILE A 209 17.94 -11.14 -7.03
C ILE A 209 17.60 -12.62 -6.79
N ASN A 210 16.97 -12.90 -5.66
CA ASN A 210 16.41 -14.22 -5.33
C ASN A 210 15.33 -14.09 -4.24
N ALA A 211 14.79 -15.20 -3.75
CA ALA A 211 13.72 -15.18 -2.77
C ALA A 211 14.10 -14.54 -1.42
N ASN A 212 15.37 -14.47 -1.09
CA ASN A 212 15.87 -13.90 0.17
C ASN A 212 16.68 -12.62 -0.01
N HIS A 213 16.88 -12.15 -1.25
CA HIS A 213 17.71 -11.02 -1.57
C HIS A 213 17.06 -10.11 -2.60
N ASN A 214 16.73 -8.90 -2.19
CA ASN A 214 16.18 -7.84 -3.04
C ASN A 214 16.98 -6.55 -2.88
N THR A 215 17.02 -5.74 -3.93
CA THR A 215 17.26 -4.30 -3.75
C THR A 215 15.93 -3.58 -3.58
N TRP A 216 15.94 -2.47 -2.85
CA TRP A 216 14.75 -1.71 -2.53
C TRP A 216 15.00 -0.20 -2.57
N SER A 217 14.19 0.51 -3.32
CA SER A 217 14.20 1.97 -3.44
C SER A 217 12.84 2.47 -3.91
N GLY A 218 12.69 3.76 -4.13
CA GLY A 218 11.50 4.36 -4.69
C GLY A 218 11.77 5.72 -5.29
N VAL A 219 10.84 6.17 -6.13
CA VAL A 219 10.79 7.53 -6.65
C VAL A 219 9.46 8.17 -6.26
N LEU A 220 9.48 9.50 -6.08
CA LEU A 220 8.32 10.34 -5.84
C LEU A 220 8.36 11.51 -6.79
N TYR A 221 7.28 11.72 -7.53
CA TYR A 221 7.11 12.89 -8.40
C TYR A 221 6.07 13.82 -7.82
N ALA A 222 6.44 15.07 -7.64
CA ALA A 222 5.57 16.12 -7.13
C ALA A 222 6.06 17.50 -7.61
N ASN A 223 5.13 18.40 -7.91
CA ASN A 223 5.45 19.79 -8.26
C ASN A 223 6.46 19.94 -9.42
N GLY A 224 6.40 19.06 -10.42
CA GLY A 224 7.32 19.08 -11.57
C GLY A 224 8.74 18.57 -11.25
N LYS A 225 8.94 17.89 -10.10
CA LYS A 225 10.24 17.38 -9.68
C LYS A 225 10.16 15.91 -9.31
N LEU A 226 11.13 15.12 -9.79
CA LEU A 226 11.35 13.75 -9.39
C LEU A 226 12.34 13.70 -8.22
N TYR A 227 11.94 13.03 -7.14
CA TYR A 227 12.77 12.69 -6.01
C TYR A 227 13.11 11.20 -6.09
N GLN A 228 14.33 10.85 -5.74
CA GLN A 228 14.78 9.46 -5.69
C GLN A 228 15.35 9.15 -4.31
N SER A 229 14.91 8.02 -3.73
CA SER A 229 15.43 7.57 -2.45
C SER A 229 16.79 6.91 -2.58
N ARG A 230 17.43 6.73 -1.41
CA ARG A 230 18.54 5.78 -1.30
C ARG A 230 18.07 4.37 -1.70
N ARG A 231 18.97 3.58 -2.30
CA ARG A 231 18.77 2.16 -2.58
C ARG A 231 19.33 1.34 -1.43
N TYR A 232 18.52 0.44 -0.89
CA TYR A 232 18.92 -0.54 0.11
C TYR A 232 19.12 -1.90 -0.55
N ASP A 233 20.13 -2.62 -0.05
CA ASP A 233 20.42 -4.00 -0.44
C ASP A 233 20.03 -4.92 0.71
N ILE A 234 18.90 -5.65 0.55
CA ILE A 234 18.30 -6.49 1.58
C ILE A 234 18.70 -7.93 1.32
N THR A 235 19.82 -8.34 1.88
CA THR A 235 20.48 -9.64 1.59
C THR A 235 19.88 -10.83 2.34
N HIS A 236 19.14 -10.58 3.44
CA HIS A 236 18.57 -11.61 4.31
C HIS A 236 17.13 -11.24 4.66
N ILE A 237 16.22 -11.51 3.72
CA ILE A 237 14.79 -11.25 3.94
C ILE A 237 14.26 -12.32 4.91
N VAL A 238 13.76 -11.88 6.07
CA VAL A 238 13.05 -12.71 7.06
C VAL A 238 11.62 -12.92 6.61
N ASP A 239 10.92 -11.84 6.26
CA ASP A 239 9.57 -11.88 5.70
C ASP A 239 9.32 -10.65 4.82
N ARG A 240 8.78 -10.88 3.62
CA ARG A 240 8.46 -9.80 2.67
C ARG A 240 7.01 -9.35 2.70
N VAL A 241 6.14 -10.08 3.42
CA VAL A 241 4.72 -9.73 3.54
C VAL A 241 4.59 -8.39 4.27
N GLY A 242 3.68 -7.53 3.79
CA GLY A 242 3.51 -6.19 4.35
C GLY A 242 4.60 -5.18 3.99
N GLY A 243 5.58 -5.53 3.13
CA GLY A 243 6.64 -4.58 2.71
C GLY A 243 6.07 -3.36 1.96
N GLY A 244 5.12 -3.56 1.03
CA GLY A 244 4.41 -2.48 0.35
C GLY A 244 3.55 -1.64 1.30
N ASP A 245 2.79 -2.31 2.18
CA ASP A 245 1.95 -1.67 3.18
C ASP A 245 2.79 -0.82 4.16
N SER A 246 3.96 -1.34 4.56
CA SER A 246 4.92 -0.61 5.40
C SER A 246 5.53 0.59 4.69
N PHE A 247 5.77 0.48 3.37
CA PHE A 247 6.18 1.63 2.57
C PHE A 247 5.10 2.71 2.60
N MET A 248 3.85 2.33 2.31
CA MET A 248 2.76 3.30 2.28
C MET A 248 2.47 3.90 3.66
N GLY A 249 2.49 3.10 4.72
CA GLY A 249 2.35 3.60 6.09
C GLY A 249 3.46 4.59 6.46
N GLY A 250 4.71 4.27 6.10
CA GLY A 250 5.86 5.17 6.26
C GLY A 250 5.73 6.44 5.42
N LEU A 251 5.22 6.35 4.19
CA LEU A 251 4.99 7.50 3.32
C LEU A 251 3.93 8.45 3.89
N ILE A 252 2.79 7.92 4.34
CA ILE A 252 1.73 8.73 4.96
C ILE A 252 2.27 9.42 6.21
N TYR A 253 3.00 8.69 7.06
CA TYR A 253 3.67 9.27 8.22
C TYR A 253 4.62 10.41 7.81
N GLY A 254 5.47 10.17 6.82
CA GLY A 254 6.43 11.15 6.31
C GLY A 254 5.74 12.40 5.76
N LEU A 255 4.71 12.24 4.92
CA LEU A 255 3.95 13.35 4.34
C LEU A 255 3.19 14.18 5.38
N LEU A 256 2.73 13.57 6.46
CA LEU A 256 2.07 14.25 7.58
C LEU A 256 3.05 14.92 8.54
N THR A 257 4.29 14.42 8.64
CA THR A 257 5.30 14.90 9.59
C THR A 257 6.26 15.90 8.96
N TYR A 258 6.75 15.60 7.74
CA TYR A 258 7.70 16.42 6.99
C TYR A 258 7.01 17.16 5.86
N THR A 259 5.99 17.94 6.18
CA THR A 259 4.99 18.51 5.25
C THR A 259 5.55 19.30 4.05
N THR A 260 6.78 19.76 4.13
CA THR A 260 7.47 20.54 3.08
C THR A 260 8.68 19.83 2.48
N ASP A 261 8.96 18.61 2.91
CA ASP A 261 10.14 17.83 2.48
C ASP A 261 9.74 16.47 1.93
N ASP A 262 9.38 16.46 0.65
CA ASP A 262 8.98 15.24 -0.08
C ASP A 262 10.12 14.22 -0.17
N GLN A 263 11.40 14.67 -0.24
CA GLN A 263 12.56 13.79 -0.22
C GLN A 263 12.64 13.02 1.10
N LYS A 264 12.50 13.72 2.21
CA LYS A 264 12.56 13.11 3.54
C LYS A 264 11.39 12.15 3.78
N ALA A 265 10.19 12.49 3.28
CA ALA A 265 9.03 11.61 3.36
C ALA A 265 9.25 10.31 2.56
N LEU A 266 9.82 10.40 1.35
CA LEU A 266 10.17 9.24 0.54
C LEU A 266 11.25 8.38 1.20
N ASP A 267 12.32 9.00 1.70
CA ASP A 267 13.42 8.27 2.36
C ASP A 267 12.93 7.54 3.61
N PHE A 268 12.02 8.14 4.39
CA PHE A 268 11.38 7.50 5.53
C PHE A 268 10.56 6.28 5.11
N ALA A 269 9.76 6.39 4.06
CA ALA A 269 8.95 5.30 3.54
C ALA A 269 9.78 4.09 3.10
N VAL A 270 10.86 4.35 2.35
CA VAL A 270 11.77 3.28 1.86
C VAL A 270 12.52 2.63 3.02
N ALA A 271 12.99 3.40 4.00
CA ALA A 271 13.68 2.88 5.18
C ALA A 271 12.75 2.04 6.07
N ALA A 272 11.52 2.51 6.32
CA ALA A 272 10.52 1.77 7.08
C ALA A 272 10.19 0.42 6.43
N SER A 273 10.01 0.41 5.12
CA SER A 273 9.78 -0.81 4.35
C SER A 273 11.01 -1.73 4.33
N CYS A 274 12.21 -1.18 4.21
CA CYS A 274 13.46 -1.96 4.30
C CYS A 274 13.53 -2.72 5.63
N LEU A 275 13.29 -2.04 6.75
CA LEU A 275 13.29 -2.65 8.09
C LEU A 275 12.19 -3.70 8.25
N LYS A 276 11.01 -3.51 7.63
CA LYS A 276 9.93 -4.51 7.66
C LYS A 276 10.41 -5.89 7.17
N HIS A 277 11.27 -5.94 6.18
CA HIS A 277 11.79 -7.20 5.64
C HIS A 277 12.60 -8.02 6.66
N THR A 278 12.95 -7.44 7.80
CA THR A 278 13.66 -8.10 8.93
C THR A 278 12.72 -8.64 10.00
N ILE A 279 11.40 -8.48 9.85
CA ILE A 279 10.39 -8.79 10.86
C ILE A 279 9.40 -9.80 10.30
N TYR A 280 9.08 -10.85 11.07
CA TYR A 280 8.03 -11.82 10.71
C TYR A 280 6.62 -11.22 10.77
N GLY A 281 5.75 -11.68 9.88
CA GLY A 281 4.32 -11.30 9.83
C GLY A 281 4.08 -10.00 9.07
N ASP A 282 2.82 -9.59 8.95
CA ASP A 282 2.39 -8.47 8.13
C ASP A 282 2.70 -7.10 8.74
N PHE A 283 2.68 -7.01 10.08
CA PHE A 283 2.82 -5.73 10.78
C PHE A 283 4.25 -5.24 10.86
N ASN A 284 4.46 -4.00 10.51
CA ASN A 284 5.73 -3.33 10.80
C ASN A 284 5.76 -2.91 12.27
N GLN A 285 6.81 -3.34 12.97
CA GLN A 285 6.99 -3.12 14.41
C GLN A 285 8.16 -2.18 14.72
N VAL A 286 8.71 -1.52 13.69
CA VAL A 286 9.82 -0.57 13.86
C VAL A 286 9.35 0.74 14.48
N THR A 287 10.23 1.37 15.24
CA THR A 287 10.00 2.70 15.77
C THR A 287 10.43 3.78 14.78
N VAL A 288 9.98 5.01 15.00
CA VAL A 288 10.41 6.18 14.19
C VAL A 288 11.92 6.37 14.29
N GLU A 289 12.48 6.20 15.48
CA GLU A 289 13.91 6.35 15.73
C GLU A 289 14.75 5.33 14.97
N GLU A 290 14.29 4.08 14.87
CA GLU A 290 14.97 3.04 14.07
C GLU A 290 14.96 3.40 12.58
N VAL A 291 13.83 3.90 12.07
CA VAL A 291 13.71 4.33 10.67
C VAL A 291 14.62 5.53 10.40
N GLU A 292 14.57 6.57 11.23
CA GLU A 292 15.43 7.76 11.09
C GLU A 292 16.92 7.43 11.19
N LYS A 293 17.29 6.48 12.05
CA LYS A 293 18.65 5.97 12.18
C LYS A 293 19.12 5.32 10.88
N LEU A 294 18.30 4.44 10.28
CA LEU A 294 18.63 3.83 8.99
C LEU A 294 18.72 4.88 7.87
N MET A 295 17.82 5.87 7.84
CA MET A 295 17.86 6.98 6.88
C MET A 295 19.16 7.76 6.96
N SER A 296 19.69 8.01 8.18
CA SER A 296 20.94 8.75 8.39
C SER A 296 22.19 7.98 7.93
N GLY A 297 22.02 6.70 7.58
CA GLY A 297 23.10 5.84 7.07
C GLY A 297 23.69 4.88 8.10
N ASP A 298 23.19 4.88 9.34
CA ASP A 298 23.62 3.90 10.34
C ASP A 298 22.88 2.57 10.15
N ALA A 299 23.46 1.71 9.33
CA ALA A 299 23.01 0.33 9.09
C ALA A 299 23.85 -0.68 9.88
N SER A 300 24.54 -0.27 10.96
CA SER A 300 25.52 -1.10 11.67
C SER A 300 24.91 -2.30 12.41
N GLY A 301 23.60 -2.27 12.68
CA GLY A 301 22.91 -3.32 13.46
C GLY A 301 23.45 -3.46 14.89
N ARG A 302 24.18 -2.47 15.42
CA ARG A 302 24.72 -2.51 16.77
C ARG A 302 23.62 -2.48 17.82
N VAL A 303 23.80 -3.23 18.89
CA VAL A 303 22.87 -3.25 20.04
C VAL A 303 22.74 -1.82 20.60
N SER A 304 21.52 -1.30 20.58
CA SER A 304 21.17 -0.08 21.32
C SER A 304 21.01 -0.44 22.80
N ARG A 305 21.70 0.28 23.69
CA ARG A 305 21.65 0.09 25.15
C ARG A 305 21.14 1.35 25.82
#